data_3345eff4039fc21c263626e69c5343f1
#
_entry.id   3345eff4039fc21c263626e69c5343f1
#
_cell.length_a   1.000
_cell.length_b   1.000
_cell.length_c   1.000
_cell.angle_alpha   90.00
_cell.angle_beta   90.00
_cell.angle_gamma   90.00
#
_symmetry.space_group_name_H-M   'P 1'
#
loop_
_entity.id
_entity.type
_entity.pdbx_description
1 polymer ?
#
loop_
_entity_poly.entity_id
_entity_poly.type
_entity_poly.pdbx_seq_one_letter_code
_entity_poly.pdbx_strand_id
1 'polypeptide(L)'
;IRYMDKEYLFTSESVSEGHPDKVCDIISDYIVDDFLSQPNSENWRVALETLVTTNQVVVSGEVRGPDGFQCDYESLARAAVKEIGYEQEKFHWENFNFASFVHGQSGDIAMGVDAKDNKDQGAGDQGIMFGYACKETPVLMPAPIYYSHLILRNLAEARKNNTINGIQPDSKSQVTLKYNESSPIECTEVVVSTQHDKELELSDVEEIVTPFIKEALPENWLKNTQFHINPTGRFETGGPDGDTGLTGR
;
A
#
# COMPACT_ATOMS: atom_id res chain seq x y z
N ILE A 1 7.06 -19.30 -34.99
CA ILE A 1 6.77 -18.30 -33.94
C ILE A 1 7.37 -17.01 -34.45
N ARG A 2 6.54 -16.05 -34.93
CA ARG A 2 7.00 -14.70 -35.23
C ARG A 2 7.41 -14.09 -33.88
N TYR A 3 8.67 -13.71 -33.76
CA TYR A 3 9.11 -12.84 -32.67
C TYR A 3 8.24 -11.57 -32.74
N MET A 4 7.60 -11.24 -31.61
CA MET A 4 6.90 -9.97 -31.44
C MET A 4 7.90 -8.83 -31.73
N ASP A 5 7.40 -7.67 -32.14
CA ASP A 5 8.23 -6.48 -32.34
C ASP A 5 9.19 -6.35 -31.14
N LYS A 6 10.45 -6.13 -31.46
CA LYS A 6 11.51 -6.09 -30.43
C LYS A 6 11.30 -5.03 -29.38
N GLU A 7 10.48 -4.04 -29.67
CA GLU A 7 10.16 -2.93 -28.76
C GLU A 7 8.68 -2.95 -28.35
N TYR A 8 8.43 -2.72 -27.05
CA TYR A 8 7.09 -2.58 -26.51
C TYR A 8 7.11 -1.66 -25.29
N LEU A 9 5.93 -1.16 -24.89
CA LEU A 9 5.73 -0.40 -23.66
C LEU A 9 5.14 -1.30 -22.59
N PHE A 10 5.61 -1.13 -21.36
CA PHE A 10 5.04 -1.79 -20.19
C PHE A 10 4.90 -0.78 -19.05
N THR A 11 3.73 -0.80 -18.40
CA THR A 11 3.37 0.15 -17.37
C THR A 11 3.01 -0.58 -16.08
N SER A 12 3.47 -0.05 -14.96
CA SER A 12 3.02 -0.45 -13.62
C SER A 12 2.71 0.78 -12.77
N GLU A 13 1.83 0.60 -11.82
CA GLU A 13 1.44 1.63 -10.88
C GLU A 13 1.64 1.20 -9.43
N SER A 14 1.70 2.18 -8.54
CA SER A 14 1.82 2.02 -7.10
C SER A 14 0.94 3.02 -6.38
N VAL A 15 0.55 2.68 -5.16
CA VAL A 15 -0.13 3.57 -4.23
C VAL A 15 0.71 3.75 -2.97
N SER A 16 0.61 4.94 -2.37
CA SER A 16 1.32 5.26 -1.12
C SER A 16 0.62 4.65 0.09
N GLU A 17 1.27 4.76 1.25
CA GLU A 17 0.73 4.35 2.54
C GLU A 17 -0.61 5.02 2.90
N GLY A 18 -0.86 6.22 2.38
CA GLY A 18 -2.10 6.96 2.61
C GLY A 18 -3.23 6.65 1.62
N HIS A 19 -3.01 5.85 0.59
CA HIS A 19 -4.11 5.39 -0.26
C HIS A 19 -5.12 4.59 0.56
N PRO A 20 -6.44 4.78 0.39
CA PRO A 20 -7.46 4.14 1.23
C PRO A 20 -7.30 2.62 1.37
N ASP A 21 -7.05 1.91 0.26
CA ASP A 21 -6.83 0.45 0.32
C ASP A 21 -5.57 0.10 1.12
N LYS A 22 -4.49 0.89 0.98
CA LYS A 22 -3.25 0.66 1.73
C LYS A 22 -3.41 0.99 3.22
N VAL A 23 -4.19 2.00 3.56
CA VAL A 23 -4.58 2.29 4.96
C VAL A 23 -5.25 1.07 5.58
N CYS A 24 -6.16 0.41 4.85
CA CYS A 24 -6.80 -0.82 5.30
C CYS A 24 -5.80 -1.96 5.54
N ASP A 25 -4.91 -2.19 4.58
CA ASP A 25 -3.86 -3.20 4.70
C ASP A 25 -2.98 -2.94 5.93
N ILE A 26 -2.53 -1.70 6.13
CA ILE A 26 -1.69 -1.34 7.28
C ILE A 26 -2.42 -1.53 8.61
N ILE A 27 -3.69 -1.15 8.71
CA ILE A 27 -4.49 -1.40 9.93
C ILE A 27 -4.59 -2.91 10.20
N SER A 28 -4.87 -3.72 9.19
CA SER A 28 -4.92 -5.18 9.34
C SER A 28 -3.57 -5.76 9.73
N ASP A 29 -2.47 -5.27 9.16
CA ASP A 29 -1.11 -5.68 9.50
C ASP A 29 -0.74 -5.35 10.96
N TYR A 30 -1.10 -4.17 11.47
CA TYR A 30 -0.92 -3.81 12.88
C TYR A 30 -1.59 -4.79 13.83
N ILE A 31 -2.79 -5.24 13.47
CA ILE A 31 -3.53 -6.23 14.28
C ILE A 31 -2.87 -7.61 14.18
N VAL A 32 -2.46 -8.03 12.98
CA VAL A 32 -1.72 -9.29 12.79
C VAL A 32 -0.42 -9.30 13.57
N ASP A 33 0.32 -8.20 13.53
CA ASP A 33 1.58 -8.05 14.26
C ASP A 33 1.40 -8.13 15.78
N ASP A 34 0.32 -7.55 16.33
CA ASP A 34 -0.01 -7.69 17.75
C ASP A 34 -0.21 -9.16 18.14
N PHE A 35 -0.99 -9.91 17.33
CA PHE A 35 -1.20 -11.34 17.56
C PHE A 35 0.09 -12.16 17.46
N LEU A 36 0.90 -11.89 16.44
CA LEU A 36 2.15 -12.64 16.19
C LEU A 36 3.25 -12.30 17.22
N SER A 37 3.22 -11.12 17.82
CA SER A 37 4.16 -10.70 18.86
C SER A 37 3.93 -11.38 20.21
N GLN A 38 2.81 -12.03 20.40
CA GLN A 38 2.47 -12.67 21.68
C GLN A 38 3.26 -13.97 21.90
N PRO A 39 3.62 -14.32 23.15
CA PRO A 39 4.27 -15.58 23.46
C PRO A 39 3.43 -16.79 23.01
N ASN A 40 4.09 -17.78 22.38
CA ASN A 40 3.44 -19.01 21.88
C ASN A 40 2.33 -18.77 20.85
N SER A 41 2.51 -17.74 20.01
CA SER A 41 1.54 -17.34 18.98
C SER A 41 1.51 -18.24 17.74
N GLU A 42 2.37 -19.25 17.62
CA GLU A 42 2.46 -20.15 16.47
C GLU A 42 1.16 -20.88 16.13
N ASN A 43 0.28 -21.06 17.11
CA ASN A 43 -1.04 -21.68 16.93
C ASN A 43 -2.20 -20.68 16.88
N TRP A 44 -1.90 -19.37 16.95
CA TRP A 44 -2.93 -18.36 16.84
C TRP A 44 -3.35 -18.16 15.38
N ARG A 45 -4.53 -17.62 15.18
CA ARG A 45 -5.06 -17.37 13.83
C ARG A 45 -5.71 -16.00 13.80
N VAL A 46 -5.43 -15.28 12.75
CA VAL A 46 -5.94 -13.93 12.50
C VAL A 46 -6.31 -13.83 11.03
N ALA A 47 -7.57 -13.58 10.76
CA ALA A 47 -8.10 -13.35 9.43
C ALA A 47 -9.02 -12.12 9.53
N LEU A 48 -8.42 -10.94 9.33
CA LEU A 48 -9.10 -9.66 9.52
C LEU A 48 -9.12 -8.85 8.24
N GLU A 49 -10.31 -8.35 7.94
CA GLU A 49 -10.56 -7.40 6.87
C GLU A 49 -10.87 -6.03 7.46
N THR A 50 -10.37 -5.00 6.81
CA THR A 50 -10.60 -3.59 7.17
C THR A 50 -11.29 -2.86 6.03
N LEU A 51 -12.23 -1.99 6.39
CA LEU A 51 -12.83 -0.99 5.52
C LEU A 51 -12.60 0.38 6.13
N VAL A 52 -12.18 1.34 5.31
CA VAL A 52 -12.12 2.76 5.70
C VAL A 52 -12.94 3.61 4.72
N THR A 53 -13.58 4.62 5.24
CA THR A 53 -14.28 5.65 4.46
C THR A 53 -14.34 6.94 5.29
N THR A 54 -15.02 7.98 4.79
CA THR A 54 -15.16 9.27 5.49
C THR A 54 -15.48 9.06 6.97
N ASN A 55 -14.56 9.45 7.83
CA ASN A 55 -14.68 9.40 9.29
C ASN A 55 -15.02 8.02 9.89
N GLN A 56 -14.73 6.92 9.18
CA GLN A 56 -15.06 5.56 9.63
C GLN A 56 -13.90 4.59 9.41
N VAL A 57 -13.66 3.74 10.40
CA VAL A 57 -12.83 2.54 10.30
C VAL A 57 -13.64 1.36 10.81
N VAL A 58 -13.76 0.34 9.99
CA VAL A 58 -14.48 -0.91 10.33
C VAL A 58 -13.53 -2.08 10.20
N VAL A 59 -13.42 -2.91 11.22
CA VAL A 59 -12.69 -4.18 11.17
C VAL A 59 -13.64 -5.34 11.38
N SER A 60 -13.47 -6.42 10.64
CA SER A 60 -14.29 -7.62 10.74
C SER A 60 -13.46 -8.86 10.42
N GLY A 61 -13.93 -10.03 10.83
CA GLY A 61 -13.27 -11.29 10.55
C GLY A 61 -13.16 -12.20 11.75
N GLU A 62 -12.30 -13.21 11.66
CA GLU A 62 -12.17 -14.26 12.64
C GLU A 62 -10.79 -14.30 13.25
N VAL A 63 -10.75 -14.54 14.55
CA VAL A 63 -9.50 -14.70 15.30
C VAL A 63 -9.56 -15.92 16.22
N ARG A 64 -8.41 -16.49 16.52
CA ARG A 64 -8.24 -17.52 17.54
C ARG A 64 -6.93 -17.26 18.27
N GLY A 65 -7.03 -17.07 19.56
CA GLY A 65 -5.93 -16.94 20.52
C GLY A 65 -6.25 -17.75 21.79
N PRO A 66 -5.42 -17.68 22.83
CA PRO A 66 -5.68 -18.34 24.10
C PRO A 66 -6.87 -17.71 24.82
N ASP A 67 -7.48 -18.49 25.71
CA ASP A 67 -8.57 -18.01 26.54
C ASP A 67 -8.16 -16.75 27.33
N GLY A 68 -8.99 -15.71 27.25
CA GLY A 68 -8.77 -14.45 27.96
C GLY A 68 -7.89 -13.42 27.24
N PHE A 69 -7.33 -13.73 26.09
CA PHE A 69 -6.65 -12.72 25.29
C PHE A 69 -7.65 -11.72 24.69
N GLN A 70 -7.35 -10.45 24.87
CA GLN A 70 -8.14 -9.35 24.29
C GLN A 70 -7.21 -8.43 23.51
N CYS A 71 -7.48 -8.27 22.24
CA CYS A 71 -6.81 -7.32 21.38
C CYS A 71 -7.54 -5.98 21.39
N ASP A 72 -6.82 -4.88 21.58
CA ASP A 72 -7.37 -3.53 21.47
C ASP A 72 -7.29 -3.05 20.00
N TYR A 73 -8.23 -3.55 19.20
CA TYR A 73 -8.31 -3.25 17.76
C TYR A 73 -8.39 -1.76 17.47
N GLU A 74 -9.11 -0.99 18.30
CA GLU A 74 -9.26 0.45 18.11
C GLU A 74 -7.93 1.19 18.29
N SER A 75 -7.22 0.91 19.37
CA SER A 75 -5.92 1.54 19.63
C SER A 75 -4.89 1.21 18.54
N LEU A 76 -4.88 -0.01 18.02
CA LEU A 76 -4.02 -0.42 16.91
C LEU A 76 -4.38 0.31 15.61
N ALA A 77 -5.67 0.39 15.28
CA ALA A 77 -6.12 1.16 14.11
C ALA A 77 -5.75 2.64 14.22
N ARG A 78 -5.91 3.26 15.39
CA ARG A 78 -5.50 4.63 15.64
C ARG A 78 -4.00 4.83 15.51
N ALA A 79 -3.19 3.90 16.02
CA ALA A 79 -1.75 3.93 15.88
C ALA A 79 -1.30 3.86 14.41
N ALA A 80 -1.89 2.96 13.64
CA ALA A 80 -1.64 2.83 12.20
C ALA A 80 -1.94 4.13 11.44
N VAL A 81 -3.14 4.69 11.63
CA VAL A 81 -3.57 5.93 10.96
C VAL A 81 -2.72 7.12 11.38
N LYS A 82 -2.27 7.17 12.66
CA LYS A 82 -1.34 8.18 13.17
C LYS A 82 0.04 8.08 12.51
N GLU A 83 0.57 6.88 12.35
CA GLU A 83 1.87 6.66 11.70
C GLU A 83 1.84 7.07 10.23
N ILE A 84 0.73 6.81 9.53
CA ILE A 84 0.49 7.28 8.16
C ILE A 84 0.47 8.81 8.11
N GLY A 85 -0.05 9.48 9.15
CA GLY A 85 -0.06 10.94 9.30
C GLY A 85 -1.39 11.58 8.89
N TYR A 86 -2.52 10.90 9.05
CA TYR A 86 -3.84 11.50 8.80
C TYR A 86 -4.34 12.35 9.97
N GLU A 87 -4.41 13.66 9.73
CA GLU A 87 -4.92 14.69 10.65
C GLU A 87 -5.91 15.64 9.95
N GLN A 88 -6.63 15.17 8.95
CA GLN A 88 -7.60 15.98 8.20
C GLN A 88 -8.99 15.94 8.87
N GLU A 89 -9.82 16.96 8.58
CA GLU A 89 -11.10 17.21 9.26
C GLU A 89 -12.02 15.98 9.32
N LYS A 90 -12.10 15.24 8.20
CA LYS A 90 -13.01 14.09 8.07
C LYS A 90 -12.32 12.73 8.06
N PHE A 91 -11.03 12.68 8.36
CA PHE A 91 -10.31 11.46 8.66
C PHE A 91 -9.07 11.77 9.50
N HIS A 92 -9.21 11.65 10.81
CA HIS A 92 -8.18 11.99 11.79
C HIS A 92 -7.98 10.82 12.74
N TRP A 93 -6.71 10.47 13.04
CA TRP A 93 -6.37 9.32 13.88
C TRP A 93 -7.02 9.34 15.27
N GLU A 94 -7.33 10.52 15.84
CA GLU A 94 -8.02 10.66 17.13
C GLU A 94 -9.55 10.54 17.02
N ASN A 95 -10.14 10.94 15.89
CA ASN A 95 -11.56 11.30 15.84
C ASN A 95 -12.43 10.41 14.96
N PHE A 96 -11.84 9.51 14.12
CA PHE A 96 -12.67 8.62 13.32
C PHE A 96 -13.53 7.71 14.21
N ASN A 97 -14.70 7.36 13.73
CA ASN A 97 -15.55 6.35 14.38
C ASN A 97 -15.00 4.95 14.09
N PHE A 98 -14.93 4.14 15.13
CA PHE A 98 -14.43 2.77 15.01
C PHE A 98 -15.56 1.77 15.26
N ALA A 99 -15.63 0.72 14.42
CA ALA A 99 -16.52 -0.41 14.60
C ALA A 99 -15.79 -1.73 14.43
N SER A 100 -16.01 -2.67 15.34
CA SER A 100 -15.44 -4.02 15.25
C SER A 100 -16.53 -5.07 15.18
N PHE A 101 -16.43 -5.95 14.19
CA PHE A 101 -17.27 -7.13 13.99
C PHE A 101 -16.40 -8.40 13.99
N VAL A 102 -15.35 -8.39 14.81
CA VAL A 102 -14.44 -9.53 14.98
C VAL A 102 -15.06 -10.57 15.89
N HIS A 103 -14.95 -11.83 15.50
CA HIS A 103 -15.49 -12.96 16.27
C HIS A 103 -14.52 -14.15 16.32
N GLY A 104 -14.81 -15.13 17.17
CA GLY A 104 -13.99 -16.33 17.26
C GLY A 104 -14.07 -17.20 16.01
N GLN A 105 -12.94 -17.79 15.59
CA GLN A 105 -12.89 -18.70 14.44
C GLN A 105 -13.86 -19.88 14.59
N SER A 106 -14.58 -20.21 13.51
CA SER A 106 -15.49 -21.36 13.51
C SER A 106 -14.76 -22.70 13.69
N GLY A 107 -15.41 -23.67 14.38
CA GLY A 107 -14.85 -24.99 14.58
C GLY A 107 -14.60 -25.77 13.29
N ASP A 108 -15.39 -25.52 12.24
CA ASP A 108 -15.26 -26.19 10.94
C ASP A 108 -13.97 -25.78 10.22
N ILE A 109 -13.62 -24.48 10.25
CA ILE A 109 -12.35 -23.96 9.69
C ILE A 109 -11.18 -24.51 10.52
N ALA A 110 -11.27 -24.51 11.84
CA ALA A 110 -10.24 -25.03 12.72
C ALA A 110 -9.91 -26.50 12.42
N MET A 111 -10.89 -27.35 12.11
CA MET A 111 -10.66 -28.75 11.75
C MET A 111 -9.83 -28.93 10.46
N GLY A 112 -9.92 -27.96 9.54
CA GLY A 112 -9.16 -27.97 8.28
C GLY A 112 -7.70 -27.53 8.44
N VAL A 113 -7.45 -26.62 9.38
CA VAL A 113 -6.15 -25.94 9.58
C VAL A 113 -5.27 -26.67 10.60
N ASP A 114 -5.85 -27.18 11.68
CA ASP A 114 -5.08 -27.72 12.80
C ASP A 114 -4.33 -29.00 12.45
N ALA A 115 -3.08 -29.09 12.88
CA ALA A 115 -2.30 -30.31 12.86
C ALA A 115 -2.95 -31.35 13.80
N LYS A 116 -3.09 -32.59 13.31
CA LYS A 116 -3.54 -33.74 14.10
C LYS A 116 -2.55 -34.87 13.90
N ASP A 117 -2.65 -35.93 14.73
CA ASP A 117 -1.83 -37.13 14.60
C ASP A 117 -1.66 -37.54 13.13
N ASN A 118 -0.42 -37.48 12.60
CA ASN A 118 -0.04 -37.78 11.22
C ASN A 118 -0.54 -36.78 10.12
N LYS A 119 -0.94 -35.56 10.47
CA LYS A 119 -1.30 -34.52 9.51
C LYS A 119 -0.57 -33.22 9.84
N ASP A 120 0.18 -32.68 8.90
CA ASP A 120 0.77 -31.35 8.99
C ASP A 120 -0.32 -30.26 9.06
N GLN A 121 0.05 -29.08 9.58
CA GLN A 121 -0.83 -27.92 9.59
C GLN A 121 -1.27 -27.58 8.15
N GLY A 122 -2.58 -27.42 7.96
CA GLY A 122 -3.17 -27.04 6.69
C GLY A 122 -3.32 -25.53 6.52
N ALA A 123 -3.73 -25.11 5.33
CA ALA A 123 -4.16 -23.74 5.05
C ALA A 123 -5.66 -23.55 5.33
N GLY A 124 -6.06 -22.34 5.71
CA GLY A 124 -7.48 -22.00 5.96
C GLY A 124 -8.33 -21.91 4.69
N ASP A 125 -7.69 -21.81 3.52
CA ASP A 125 -8.37 -21.72 2.23
C ASP A 125 -7.51 -22.35 1.12
N GLN A 126 -8.08 -22.48 -0.07
CA GLN A 126 -7.38 -22.87 -1.29
C GLN A 126 -6.40 -21.77 -1.69
N GLY A 127 -5.32 -22.14 -2.35
CA GLY A 127 -4.33 -21.20 -2.86
C GLY A 127 -3.67 -21.67 -4.15
N ILE A 128 -3.32 -20.70 -4.98
CA ILE A 128 -2.42 -20.87 -6.12
C ILE A 128 -1.36 -19.79 -6.06
N MET A 129 -0.09 -20.15 -6.22
CA MET A 129 1.04 -19.24 -6.14
C MET A 129 1.74 -19.16 -7.48
N PHE A 130 2.12 -17.93 -7.86
CA PHE A 130 2.95 -17.65 -9.01
C PHE A 130 4.23 -16.98 -8.54
N GLY A 131 5.37 -17.43 -9.03
CA GLY A 131 6.67 -16.84 -8.73
C GLY A 131 7.28 -16.24 -9.99
N TYR A 132 7.78 -15.00 -9.89
CA TYR A 132 8.51 -14.36 -10.97
C TYR A 132 9.65 -13.50 -10.39
N ALA A 133 10.84 -13.61 -10.99
CA ALA A 133 11.98 -12.75 -10.67
C ALA A 133 12.77 -12.44 -11.95
N CYS A 134 13.31 -11.23 -12.03
CA CYS A 134 14.14 -10.78 -13.15
C CYS A 134 15.33 -9.96 -12.65
N LYS A 135 16.30 -9.68 -13.55
CA LYS A 135 17.52 -8.94 -13.21
C LYS A 135 17.44 -7.44 -13.59
N GLU A 136 16.25 -6.90 -13.69
CA GLU A 136 16.06 -5.50 -14.08
C GLU A 136 16.39 -4.52 -12.96
N THR A 137 16.28 -4.96 -11.71
CA THR A 137 16.50 -4.15 -10.51
C THR A 137 17.30 -4.92 -9.45
N PRO A 138 17.93 -4.23 -8.49
CA PRO A 138 18.72 -4.89 -7.43
C PRO A 138 17.92 -5.84 -6.54
N VAL A 139 16.58 -5.66 -6.49
CA VAL A 139 15.67 -6.48 -5.68
C VAL A 139 14.99 -7.60 -6.49
N LEU A 140 15.46 -7.85 -7.71
CA LEU A 140 14.95 -8.88 -8.62
C LEU A 140 13.48 -8.70 -9.03
N MET A 141 12.97 -7.49 -8.95
CA MET A 141 11.63 -7.12 -9.38
C MET A 141 11.64 -6.43 -10.74
N PRO A 142 10.54 -6.51 -11.53
CA PRO A 142 10.39 -5.74 -12.76
C PRO A 142 10.55 -4.24 -12.52
N ALA A 143 11.25 -3.57 -13.44
CA ALA A 143 11.59 -2.16 -13.28
C ALA A 143 10.36 -1.23 -13.13
N PRO A 144 9.26 -1.34 -13.91
CA PRO A 144 8.15 -0.41 -13.79
C PRO A 144 7.53 -0.38 -12.39
N ILE A 145 7.27 -1.54 -11.79
CA ILE A 145 6.69 -1.61 -10.43
C ILE A 145 7.69 -1.16 -9.37
N TYR A 146 8.96 -1.53 -9.50
CA TYR A 146 10.00 -1.12 -8.57
C TYR A 146 10.14 0.40 -8.49
N TYR A 147 10.22 1.08 -9.65
CA TYR A 147 10.37 2.53 -9.68
C TYR A 147 9.09 3.27 -9.29
N SER A 148 7.92 2.72 -9.60
CA SER A 148 6.65 3.25 -9.07
C SER A 148 6.64 3.25 -7.54
N HIS A 149 7.04 2.15 -6.91
CA HIS A 149 7.15 2.07 -5.44
C HIS A 149 8.23 3.02 -4.90
N LEU A 150 9.39 3.10 -5.56
CA LEU A 150 10.52 3.90 -5.08
C LEU A 150 10.18 5.40 -5.03
N ILE A 151 9.51 5.93 -6.06
CA ILE A 151 9.06 7.33 -6.09
C ILE A 151 8.18 7.63 -4.87
N LEU A 152 7.16 6.82 -4.60
CA LEU A 152 6.23 7.06 -3.50
C LEU A 152 6.85 6.85 -2.12
N ARG A 153 7.74 5.86 -1.98
CA ARG A 153 8.47 5.65 -0.74
C ARG A 153 9.34 6.84 -0.39
N ASN A 154 10.13 7.34 -1.35
CA ASN A 154 10.99 8.50 -1.14
C ASN A 154 10.16 9.76 -0.79
N LEU A 155 9.01 9.94 -1.46
CA LEU A 155 8.09 11.04 -1.18
C LEU A 155 7.49 10.95 0.23
N ALA A 156 7.07 9.75 0.66
CA ALA A 156 6.54 9.51 2.00
C ALA A 156 7.61 9.72 3.09
N GLU A 157 8.83 9.23 2.87
CA GLU A 157 9.97 9.45 3.78
C GLU A 157 10.28 10.94 3.92
N ALA A 158 10.31 11.69 2.82
CA ALA A 158 10.57 13.13 2.84
C ALA A 158 9.47 13.91 3.58
N ARG A 159 8.20 13.51 3.41
CA ARG A 159 7.06 14.07 4.14
C ARG A 159 7.18 13.79 5.64
N LYS A 160 7.41 12.54 6.04
CA LYS A 160 7.54 12.14 7.46
C LYS A 160 8.74 12.79 8.15
N ASN A 161 9.83 13.01 7.43
CA ASN A 161 11.03 13.66 7.94
C ASN A 161 10.98 15.19 7.87
N ASN A 162 9.86 15.77 7.44
CA ASN A 162 9.66 17.22 7.25
C ASN A 162 10.71 17.87 6.32
N THR A 163 11.24 17.12 5.35
CA THR A 163 12.14 17.65 4.32
C THR A 163 11.36 18.38 3.22
N ILE A 164 10.08 18.02 3.05
CA ILE A 164 9.10 18.71 2.21
C ILE A 164 7.87 19.02 3.04
N ASN A 165 7.16 20.09 2.67
CA ASN A 165 5.94 20.52 3.34
C ASN A 165 4.79 20.61 2.34
N GLY A 166 3.55 20.47 2.84
CA GLY A 166 2.35 20.65 2.05
C GLY A 166 1.95 19.44 1.18
N ILE A 167 2.73 18.37 1.17
CA ILE A 167 2.34 17.09 0.56
C ILE A 167 1.69 16.21 1.63
N GLN A 168 0.54 15.62 1.29
CA GLN A 168 -0.29 14.82 2.17
C GLN A 168 -0.12 13.30 1.89
N PRO A 169 -0.64 12.40 2.77
CA PRO A 169 -0.34 10.97 2.71
C PRO A 169 -0.79 10.23 1.44
N ASP A 170 -1.90 10.64 0.80
CA ASP A 170 -2.46 9.92 -0.35
C ASP A 170 -1.73 10.27 -1.64
N SER A 171 -1.13 9.29 -2.27
CA SER A 171 -0.45 9.46 -3.54
C SER A 171 -0.51 8.19 -4.38
N LYS A 172 -0.46 8.37 -5.71
CA LYS A 172 -0.31 7.31 -6.71
C LYS A 172 0.83 7.64 -7.65
N SER A 173 1.56 6.63 -8.11
CA SER A 173 2.53 6.78 -9.19
C SER A 173 2.34 5.71 -10.24
N GLN A 174 2.63 6.06 -11.49
CA GLN A 174 2.61 5.15 -12.63
C GLN A 174 3.87 5.40 -13.45
N VAL A 175 4.59 4.33 -13.79
CA VAL A 175 5.81 4.39 -14.60
C VAL A 175 5.63 3.54 -15.84
N THR A 176 5.84 4.16 -17.01
CA THR A 176 5.81 3.48 -18.31
C THR A 176 7.23 3.42 -18.87
N LEU A 177 7.70 2.19 -19.08
CA LEU A 177 9.01 1.92 -19.65
C LEU A 177 8.90 1.33 -21.06
N LYS A 178 9.79 1.75 -21.93
CA LYS A 178 10.03 1.12 -23.22
C LYS A 178 11.05 0.00 -23.06
N TYR A 179 10.68 -1.15 -23.56
CA TYR A 179 11.52 -2.35 -23.59
C TYR A 179 12.05 -2.61 -24.97
N ASN A 180 13.29 -3.11 -25.06
CA ASN A 180 13.81 -3.78 -26.23
C ASN A 180 14.12 -5.23 -25.84
N GLU A 181 13.40 -6.17 -26.46
CA GLU A 181 13.38 -7.58 -26.07
C GLU A 181 12.96 -7.75 -24.58
N SER A 182 13.88 -8.09 -23.69
CA SER A 182 13.62 -8.29 -22.26
C SER A 182 14.26 -7.22 -21.37
N SER A 183 14.75 -6.12 -21.95
CA SER A 183 15.47 -5.10 -21.18
C SER A 183 14.79 -3.74 -21.28
N PRO A 184 14.55 -3.06 -20.16
CA PRO A 184 14.05 -1.68 -20.16
C PRO A 184 15.15 -0.74 -20.66
N ILE A 185 14.83 0.16 -21.59
CA ILE A 185 15.79 1.04 -22.26
C ILE A 185 15.50 2.53 -22.08
N GLU A 186 14.24 2.90 -21.83
CA GLU A 186 13.81 4.29 -21.75
C GLU A 186 12.54 4.38 -20.85
N CYS A 187 12.43 5.46 -20.09
CA CYS A 187 11.18 5.82 -19.45
C CYS A 187 10.44 6.81 -20.35
N THR A 188 9.25 6.47 -20.80
CA THR A 188 8.46 7.31 -21.70
C THR A 188 7.54 8.25 -20.93
N GLU A 189 6.92 7.77 -19.84
CA GLU A 189 5.97 8.54 -19.07
C GLU A 189 6.07 8.20 -17.58
N VAL A 190 5.90 9.21 -16.74
CA VAL A 190 5.68 9.07 -15.31
C VAL A 190 4.48 9.91 -14.93
N VAL A 191 3.49 9.29 -14.29
CA VAL A 191 2.35 9.98 -13.70
C VAL A 191 2.47 9.92 -12.19
N VAL A 192 2.35 11.05 -11.50
CA VAL A 192 2.25 11.12 -10.03
C VAL A 192 1.05 11.98 -9.68
N SER A 193 0.11 11.40 -8.95
CA SER A 193 -0.99 12.13 -8.32
C SER A 193 -0.78 12.10 -6.83
N THR A 194 -0.65 13.27 -6.20
CA THR A 194 -0.42 13.39 -4.77
C THR A 194 -1.32 14.42 -4.13
N GLN A 195 -1.88 14.06 -2.99
CA GLN A 195 -2.65 14.95 -2.16
C GLN A 195 -1.76 16.06 -1.60
N HIS A 196 -2.28 17.29 -1.57
CA HIS A 196 -1.53 18.45 -1.12
C HIS A 196 -2.42 19.45 -0.35
N ASP A 197 -1.78 20.30 0.43
CA ASP A 197 -2.46 21.38 1.13
C ASP A 197 -3.05 22.40 0.15
N LYS A 198 -4.13 23.03 0.56
CA LYS A 198 -4.85 24.05 -0.24
C LYS A 198 -4.01 25.29 -0.54
N GLU A 199 -2.95 25.54 0.25
CA GLU A 199 -2.02 26.66 0.09
C GLU A 199 -1.05 26.47 -1.08
N LEU A 200 -0.84 25.22 -1.56
CA LEU A 200 0.02 24.94 -2.69
C LEU A 200 -0.73 25.09 -4.02
N GLU A 201 -0.11 25.75 -4.97
CA GLU A 201 -0.55 25.73 -6.36
C GLU A 201 0.00 24.49 -7.08
N LEU A 202 -0.58 24.11 -8.22
CA LEU A 202 -0.12 22.93 -8.98
C LEU A 202 1.36 23.02 -9.40
N SER A 203 1.85 24.22 -9.68
CA SER A 203 3.26 24.47 -9.97
C SER A 203 4.17 24.17 -8.80
N ASP A 204 3.72 24.44 -7.57
CA ASP A 204 4.50 24.16 -6.36
C ASP A 204 4.58 22.63 -6.15
N VAL A 205 3.46 21.94 -6.36
CA VAL A 205 3.42 20.47 -6.29
C VAL A 205 4.35 19.84 -7.33
N GLU A 206 4.37 20.36 -8.56
CA GLU A 206 5.27 19.92 -9.63
C GLU A 206 6.75 20.15 -9.26
N GLU A 207 7.08 21.30 -8.68
CA GLU A 207 8.43 21.64 -8.24
C GLU A 207 8.90 20.71 -7.10
N ILE A 208 8.01 20.37 -6.15
CA ILE A 208 8.30 19.47 -5.04
C ILE A 208 8.49 18.02 -5.53
N VAL A 209 7.61 17.51 -6.41
CA VAL A 209 7.56 16.10 -6.80
C VAL A 209 8.61 15.71 -7.84
N THR A 210 8.91 16.61 -8.79
CA THR A 210 9.83 16.33 -9.91
C THR A 210 11.20 15.81 -9.48
N PRO A 211 11.86 16.34 -8.44
CA PRO A 211 13.13 15.81 -7.96
C PRO A 211 13.07 14.34 -7.56
N PHE A 212 11.99 13.89 -6.91
CA PHE A 212 11.83 12.49 -6.47
C PHE A 212 11.71 11.53 -7.66
N ILE A 213 11.06 11.95 -8.75
CA ILE A 213 11.02 11.17 -9.99
C ILE A 213 12.41 11.03 -10.58
N LYS A 214 13.16 12.15 -10.67
CA LYS A 214 14.50 12.19 -11.26
C LYS A 214 15.53 11.42 -10.43
N GLU A 215 15.40 11.41 -9.11
CA GLU A 215 16.29 10.67 -8.23
C GLU A 215 16.00 9.16 -8.24
N ALA A 216 14.74 8.77 -8.38
CA ALA A 216 14.35 7.37 -8.39
C ALA A 216 14.79 6.63 -9.66
N LEU A 217 14.68 7.25 -10.83
CA LEU A 217 14.88 6.63 -12.12
C LEU A 217 16.31 6.84 -12.66
N PRO A 218 16.88 5.90 -13.45
CA PRO A 218 18.15 6.08 -14.10
C PRO A 218 18.15 7.33 -15.02
N GLU A 219 19.11 8.22 -14.84
CA GLU A 219 19.20 9.49 -15.60
C GLU A 219 19.19 9.29 -17.12
N ASN A 220 19.86 8.24 -17.61
CA ASN A 220 19.91 7.92 -19.02
C ASN A 220 18.56 7.50 -19.64
N TRP A 221 17.56 7.13 -18.83
CA TRP A 221 16.21 6.80 -19.28
C TRP A 221 15.30 8.02 -19.39
N LEU A 222 15.68 9.15 -18.78
CA LEU A 222 14.82 10.32 -18.60
C LEU A 222 14.90 11.35 -19.74
N LYS A 223 15.67 11.12 -20.81
CA LYS A 223 15.93 12.12 -21.86
C LYS A 223 14.69 12.69 -22.54
N ASN A 224 13.68 11.84 -22.76
CA ASN A 224 12.45 12.21 -23.46
C ASN A 224 11.20 11.93 -22.62
N THR A 225 11.35 11.71 -21.31
CA THR A 225 10.26 11.35 -20.41
C THR A 225 9.28 12.49 -20.24
N GLN A 226 7.99 12.20 -20.36
CA GLN A 226 6.92 13.13 -20.00
C GLN A 226 6.52 12.91 -18.53
N PHE A 227 6.49 14.00 -17.77
CA PHE A 227 6.01 13.99 -16.39
C PHE A 227 4.61 14.57 -16.34
N HIS A 228 3.69 13.85 -15.70
CA HIS A 228 2.31 14.24 -15.47
C HIS A 228 2.08 14.29 -13.96
N ILE A 229 2.15 15.47 -13.37
CA ILE A 229 1.95 15.64 -11.91
C ILE A 229 0.59 16.28 -11.69
N ASN A 230 -0.26 15.61 -10.90
CA ASN A 230 -1.66 15.99 -10.66
C ASN A 230 -2.41 16.39 -11.96
N PRO A 231 -2.41 15.52 -13.00
CA PRO A 231 -2.93 15.89 -14.32
C PRO A 231 -4.43 16.18 -14.33
N THR A 232 -5.16 15.74 -13.31
CA THR A 232 -6.61 16.02 -13.15
C THR A 232 -6.89 17.33 -12.41
N GLY A 233 -5.86 18.04 -11.95
CA GLY A 233 -5.98 19.27 -11.20
C GLY A 233 -5.67 19.12 -9.72
N ARG A 234 -6.19 20.03 -8.90
CA ARG A 234 -5.93 20.06 -7.45
C ARG A 234 -6.42 18.79 -6.77
N PHE A 235 -5.62 18.29 -5.82
CA PHE A 235 -5.93 17.09 -5.05
C PHE A 235 -5.80 17.40 -3.55
N GLU A 236 -6.77 18.12 -3.00
CA GLU A 236 -6.79 18.58 -1.60
C GLU A 236 -7.45 17.56 -0.67
N THR A 237 -8.55 16.92 -1.11
CA THR A 237 -9.23 15.87 -0.35
C THR A 237 -8.80 14.52 -0.85
N GLY A 238 -8.09 13.77 -0.01
CA GLY A 238 -7.57 12.44 -0.33
C GLY A 238 -7.77 11.45 0.82
N GLY A 239 -7.23 10.25 0.62
CA GLY A 239 -7.38 9.18 1.56
C GLY A 239 -8.83 8.74 1.76
N PRO A 240 -9.17 8.18 2.93
CA PRO A 240 -10.52 7.68 3.22
C PRO A 240 -11.65 8.70 3.15
N ASP A 241 -11.34 10.00 3.19
CA ASP A 241 -12.35 11.05 2.98
C ASP A 241 -12.70 11.23 1.48
N GLY A 242 -11.75 10.96 0.60
CA GLY A 242 -11.95 11.05 -0.85
C GLY A 242 -12.54 9.80 -1.48
N ASP A 243 -12.16 8.62 -0.97
CA ASP A 243 -12.55 7.33 -1.51
C ASP A 243 -12.59 6.25 -0.43
N THR A 244 -13.41 5.23 -0.61
CA THR A 244 -13.51 4.10 0.31
C THR A 244 -12.42 3.08 0.01
N GLY A 245 -11.73 2.61 1.05
CA GLY A 245 -10.71 1.56 0.97
C GLY A 245 -11.16 0.23 1.55
N LEU A 246 -10.58 -0.84 1.03
CA LEU A 246 -10.77 -2.22 1.51
C LEU A 246 -9.44 -2.96 1.50
N THR A 247 -9.25 -3.89 2.45
CA THR A 247 -8.12 -4.84 2.46
C THR A 247 -8.13 -5.73 1.22
N GLY A 248 -6.93 -6.09 0.74
CA GLY A 248 -6.75 -7.05 -0.36
C GLY A 248 -7.14 -6.52 -1.75
N ARG A 249 -7.15 -5.22 -1.94
CA ARG A 249 -7.56 -4.58 -3.20
C ARG A 249 -6.36 -4.10 -4.01
#